data_e710b6c92aa6ce6d2e05b220716fbb38
#
_entry.id   e710b6c92aa6ce6d2e05b220716fbb38
#
_cell.length_a   1.000
_cell.length_b   1.000
_cell.length_c   1.000
_cell.angle_alpha   90.00
_cell.angle_beta   90.00
_cell.angle_gamma   90.00
#
_symmetry.space_group_name_H-M   'P 1'
#
loop_
_entity.id
_entity.type
_entity.pdbx_description
1 polymer ?
#
loop_
_entity_poly.entity_id
_entity_poly.type
_entity_poly.pdbx_seq_one_letter_code
_entity_poly.pdbx_strand_id
1 'polypeptide(L)'
;RWGYFPSAGLSWNFNRENLLKKSEWMSNGKLRLSWGLTGNNRTQTPYDFYSQITVNPGSGNSLDYVFGGERVPGYYVSNMANERLKWETTEQWNAGLDLGFFEDRIKVTADWYDKVTRDLLLYALLPASSGFEQGMLNIGKIRNRGFELTLETVNVKTRQFQWSTSFNIAFNRNRILGLVDGQNTLQSSVSWETRFNSQFPYISQVGKPTGMMYGFIYDGTYKAEDFDDKGNLVSGVPSFKGNAM
;
A
#
# COMPACT_ATOMS: atom_id res chain seq x y z
N ARG A 1 -23.38 -5.44 -2.34
CA ARG A 1 -23.26 -6.11 -1.02
C ARG A 1 -23.20 -5.06 0.09
N TRP A 2 -23.75 -5.35 1.25
CA TRP A 2 -23.72 -4.50 2.42
C TRP A 2 -22.47 -4.81 3.24
N GLY A 3 -21.86 -3.79 3.87
CA GLY A 3 -20.78 -3.90 4.83
C GLY A 3 -21.14 -3.19 6.12
N TYR A 4 -20.69 -3.72 7.26
CA TYR A 4 -20.89 -3.12 8.58
C TYR A 4 -19.52 -2.69 9.12
N PHE A 5 -19.40 -1.39 9.42
CA PHE A 5 -18.15 -0.78 9.84
C PHE A 5 -18.36 0.01 11.13
N PRO A 6 -18.45 -0.69 12.28
CA PRO A 6 -18.62 -0.05 13.57
C PRO A 6 -17.39 0.78 13.93
N SER A 7 -17.63 1.85 14.71
CA SER A 7 -16.59 2.67 15.30
C SER A 7 -17.01 3.16 16.67
N ALA A 8 -16.04 3.38 17.54
CA ALA A 8 -16.22 3.94 18.87
C ALA A 8 -15.09 4.91 19.19
N GLY A 9 -15.40 5.94 19.97
CA GLY A 9 -14.41 6.92 20.39
C GLY A 9 -14.72 7.41 21.79
N LEU A 10 -13.65 7.64 22.55
CA LEU A 10 -13.67 8.21 23.88
C LEU A 10 -12.74 9.42 23.93
N SER A 11 -13.19 10.50 24.55
CA SER A 11 -12.33 11.62 24.84
C SER A 11 -12.51 12.09 26.28
N TRP A 12 -11.40 12.38 26.94
CA TRP A 12 -11.38 12.81 28.33
C TRP A 12 -10.60 14.11 28.45
N ASN A 13 -11.32 15.18 28.90
CA ASN A 13 -10.72 16.49 29.17
C ASN A 13 -10.23 16.52 30.62
N PHE A 14 -9.06 15.97 30.89
CA PHE A 14 -8.53 15.81 32.24
C PHE A 14 -8.09 17.14 32.89
N ASN A 15 -7.87 18.19 32.11
CA ASN A 15 -7.57 19.52 32.65
C ASN A 15 -8.75 20.15 33.44
N ARG A 16 -9.97 19.58 33.27
CA ARG A 16 -11.16 20.05 34.03
C ARG A 16 -11.33 19.32 35.35
N GLU A 17 -10.54 18.32 35.61
CA GLU A 17 -10.58 17.55 36.86
C GLU A 17 -10.04 18.41 38.03
N ASN A 18 -10.58 18.15 39.21
CA ASN A 18 -10.27 18.96 40.42
C ASN A 18 -8.76 19.01 40.74
N LEU A 19 -8.00 18.00 40.37
CA LEU A 19 -6.55 17.89 40.59
C LEU A 19 -5.78 18.89 39.73
N LEU A 20 -6.23 19.15 38.49
CA LEU A 20 -5.55 19.97 37.47
C LEU A 20 -6.22 21.31 37.22
N LYS A 21 -7.47 21.46 37.66
CA LYS A 21 -8.24 22.70 37.49
C LYS A 21 -7.59 23.96 38.13
N LYS A 22 -6.70 23.75 39.08
CA LYS A 22 -5.91 24.84 39.74
C LYS A 22 -4.58 25.12 39.05
N SER A 23 -4.27 24.42 37.95
CA SER A 23 -3.01 24.62 37.23
C SER A 23 -3.11 25.85 36.34
N GLU A 24 -2.47 26.95 36.69
CA GLU A 24 -2.44 28.17 35.90
C GLU A 24 -1.63 28.03 34.60
N TRP A 25 -0.75 27.05 34.52
CA TRP A 25 0.12 26.82 33.36
C TRP A 25 -0.49 25.91 32.28
N MET A 26 -1.48 25.07 32.63
CA MET A 26 -2.14 24.15 31.69
C MET A 26 -3.50 24.71 31.27
N SER A 27 -3.63 25.15 30.04
CA SER A 27 -4.88 25.65 29.47
C SER A 27 -5.76 24.56 28.88
N ASN A 28 -5.18 23.51 28.32
CA ASN A 28 -5.90 22.35 27.75
C ASN A 28 -5.19 21.05 28.06
N GLY A 29 -5.96 20.00 28.32
CA GLY A 29 -5.47 18.66 28.51
C GLY A 29 -6.56 17.67 28.13
N LYS A 30 -6.38 16.99 26.98
CA LYS A 30 -7.37 16.08 26.44
C LYS A 30 -6.71 14.79 25.95
N LEU A 31 -7.20 13.66 26.42
CA LEU A 31 -6.88 12.33 25.92
C LEU A 31 -7.97 11.88 24.96
N ARG A 32 -7.57 11.32 23.82
CA ARG A 32 -8.46 10.76 22.80
C ARG A 32 -8.10 9.31 22.53
N LEU A 33 -9.10 8.44 22.53
CA LEU A 33 -8.97 7.04 22.13
C LEU A 33 -10.06 6.74 21.12
N SER A 34 -9.72 6.12 20.01
CA SER A 34 -10.72 5.69 19.05
C SER A 34 -10.32 4.38 18.39
N TRP A 35 -11.36 3.62 18.04
CA TRP A 35 -11.27 2.40 17.28
C TRP A 35 -12.37 2.39 16.24
N GLY A 36 -12.09 1.84 15.07
CA GLY A 36 -13.11 1.71 14.05
C GLY A 36 -12.69 0.80 12.90
N LEU A 37 -13.70 0.31 12.22
CA LEU A 37 -13.59 -0.39 10.96
C LEU A 37 -13.99 0.54 9.82
N THR A 38 -13.27 0.45 8.71
CA THR A 38 -13.59 1.16 7.47
C THR A 38 -13.55 0.17 6.32
N GLY A 39 -14.52 0.25 5.41
CA GLY A 39 -14.58 -0.59 4.23
C GLY A 39 -14.19 0.17 2.97
N ASN A 40 -13.57 -0.54 2.05
CA ASN A 40 -13.33 -0.08 0.69
C ASN A 40 -13.76 -1.17 -0.29
N ASN A 41 -14.60 -0.82 -1.26
CA ASN A 41 -15.07 -1.72 -2.31
C ASN A 41 -14.62 -1.27 -3.70
N ARG A 42 -13.61 -0.42 -3.77
CA ARG A 42 -13.14 0.15 -5.04
C ARG A 42 -12.37 -0.90 -5.82
N THR A 43 -12.98 -1.40 -6.87
CA THR A 43 -12.36 -2.24 -7.90
C THR A 43 -11.97 -1.37 -9.09
N GLN A 44 -11.10 -1.86 -9.97
CA GLN A 44 -10.73 -1.12 -11.18
C GLN A 44 -11.91 -1.00 -12.14
N THR A 45 -12.71 -2.07 -12.24
CA THR A 45 -13.95 -2.07 -13.00
C THR A 45 -15.13 -2.42 -12.09
N PRO A 46 -16.32 -1.78 -12.27
CA PRO A 46 -17.48 -2.02 -11.41
C PRO A 46 -18.00 -3.45 -11.42
N TYR A 47 -17.65 -4.24 -12.42
CA TYR A 47 -18.18 -5.58 -12.68
C TYR A 47 -17.14 -6.70 -12.55
N ASP A 48 -16.01 -6.46 -11.88
CA ASP A 48 -14.94 -7.45 -11.72
C ASP A 48 -15.38 -8.77 -11.04
N PHE A 49 -16.50 -8.76 -10.35
CA PHE A 49 -17.07 -9.97 -9.73
C PHE A 49 -17.87 -10.86 -10.71
N TYR A 50 -18.23 -10.34 -11.89
CA TYR A 50 -18.86 -11.09 -12.96
C TYR A 50 -17.85 -11.49 -14.04
N SER A 51 -18.14 -12.61 -14.70
CA SER A 51 -17.47 -12.96 -15.93
C SER A 51 -17.86 -11.97 -17.04
N GLN A 52 -16.88 -11.38 -17.68
CA GLN A 52 -17.11 -10.44 -18.79
C GLN A 52 -16.78 -11.13 -20.10
N ILE A 53 -17.64 -10.92 -21.10
CA ILE A 53 -17.42 -11.39 -22.45
C ILE A 53 -16.90 -10.22 -23.27
N THR A 54 -15.76 -10.41 -23.91
CA THR A 54 -15.21 -9.46 -24.86
C THR A 54 -15.43 -9.96 -26.27
N VAL A 55 -15.97 -9.08 -27.09
CA VAL A 55 -16.10 -9.29 -28.53
C VAL A 55 -14.82 -8.78 -29.18
N ASN A 56 -14.26 -9.52 -30.10
CA ASN A 56 -13.13 -9.05 -30.88
C ASN A 56 -13.62 -8.03 -31.94
N PRO A 57 -13.44 -6.71 -31.76
CA PRO A 57 -14.01 -5.71 -32.67
C PRO A 57 -13.12 -5.44 -33.89
N GLY A 58 -12.00 -6.14 -34.04
CA GLY A 58 -10.97 -5.78 -35.01
C GLY A 58 -10.81 -6.74 -36.15
N SER A 59 -10.94 -6.22 -37.38
CA SER A 59 -10.46 -6.91 -38.58
C SER A 59 -8.95 -7.18 -38.47
N GLY A 60 -8.56 -8.45 -38.44
CA GLY A 60 -7.16 -8.86 -38.49
C GLY A 60 -6.62 -9.59 -37.26
N ASN A 61 -7.41 -9.80 -36.21
CA ASN A 61 -7.00 -10.54 -35.04
C ASN A 61 -7.35 -12.04 -35.16
N SER A 62 -6.53 -12.86 -34.52
CA SER A 62 -6.53 -14.34 -34.56
C SER A 62 -7.76 -14.99 -33.92
N LEU A 63 -8.75 -14.24 -33.46
CA LEU A 63 -9.91 -14.74 -32.73
C LEU A 63 -11.22 -14.74 -33.55
N ASP A 64 -11.15 -14.36 -34.82
CA ASP A 64 -12.32 -14.45 -35.68
C ASP A 64 -12.52 -15.89 -36.18
N TYR A 65 -13.77 -16.29 -36.33
CA TYR A 65 -14.17 -17.56 -36.91
C TYR A 65 -14.56 -17.40 -38.35
N VAL A 66 -14.37 -18.45 -39.15
CA VAL A 66 -14.88 -18.53 -40.49
C VAL A 66 -16.08 -19.47 -40.49
N PHE A 67 -17.26 -18.91 -40.79
CA PHE A 67 -18.51 -19.65 -40.88
C PHE A 67 -19.10 -19.46 -42.27
N GLY A 68 -19.34 -20.54 -43.00
CA GLY A 68 -19.94 -20.46 -44.34
C GLY A 68 -19.12 -19.68 -45.38
N GLY A 69 -17.81 -19.53 -45.17
CA GLY A 69 -16.93 -18.70 -45.99
C GLY A 69 -16.84 -17.25 -45.59
N GLU A 70 -17.64 -16.83 -44.61
CA GLU A 70 -17.61 -15.46 -44.07
C GLU A 70 -16.89 -15.40 -42.73
N ARG A 71 -16.24 -14.27 -42.45
CA ARG A 71 -15.54 -13.98 -41.21
C ARG A 71 -16.49 -13.42 -40.18
N VAL A 72 -16.59 -14.07 -39.03
CA VAL A 72 -17.47 -13.70 -37.92
C VAL A 72 -16.65 -13.34 -36.71
N PRO A 73 -16.96 -12.24 -36.01
CA PRO A 73 -16.27 -11.87 -34.78
C PRO A 73 -16.32 -12.97 -33.70
N GLY A 74 -15.18 -13.28 -33.10
CA GLY A 74 -15.10 -14.22 -32.01
C GLY A 74 -15.45 -13.58 -30.66
N TYR A 75 -15.88 -14.42 -29.73
CA TYR A 75 -16.17 -14.06 -28.36
C TYR A 75 -15.27 -14.84 -27.42
N TYR A 76 -14.79 -14.19 -26.37
CA TYR A 76 -14.07 -14.90 -25.31
C TYR A 76 -14.38 -14.28 -23.93
N VAL A 77 -14.21 -15.08 -22.90
CA VAL A 77 -14.33 -14.63 -21.53
C VAL A 77 -13.03 -13.93 -21.16
N SER A 78 -13.09 -12.65 -20.85
CA SER A 78 -11.90 -11.81 -20.64
C SER A 78 -11.39 -11.79 -19.21
N ASN A 79 -12.22 -12.16 -18.24
CA ASN A 79 -11.82 -12.21 -16.83
C ASN A 79 -12.46 -13.39 -16.08
N MET A 80 -11.79 -13.88 -15.07
CA MET A 80 -12.35 -14.88 -14.17
C MET A 80 -13.35 -14.22 -13.21
N ALA A 81 -14.59 -14.74 -13.19
CA ALA A 81 -15.57 -14.33 -12.21
C ALA A 81 -15.13 -14.69 -10.78
N ASN A 82 -15.36 -13.79 -9.83
CA ASN A 82 -15.15 -14.08 -8.43
C ASN A 82 -16.33 -13.59 -7.58
N GLU A 83 -17.30 -14.47 -7.41
CA GLU A 83 -18.49 -14.18 -6.59
C GLU A 83 -18.18 -14.04 -5.09
N ARG A 84 -16.98 -14.42 -4.66
CA ARG A 84 -16.55 -14.34 -3.26
C ARG A 84 -15.88 -13.02 -2.91
N LEU A 85 -15.73 -12.10 -3.85
CA LEU A 85 -15.16 -10.78 -3.59
C LEU A 85 -15.86 -10.10 -2.41
N LYS A 86 -15.06 -9.61 -1.48
CA LYS A 86 -15.47 -8.89 -0.27
C LYS A 86 -14.93 -7.47 -0.32
N TRP A 87 -15.43 -6.63 0.57
CA TRP A 87 -14.85 -5.32 0.83
C TRP A 87 -13.48 -5.49 1.49
N GLU A 88 -12.51 -4.67 1.09
CA GLU A 88 -11.33 -4.46 1.91
C GLU A 88 -11.77 -3.91 3.25
N THR A 89 -11.22 -4.40 4.32
CA THR A 89 -11.53 -3.93 5.67
C THR A 89 -10.29 -3.40 6.33
N THR A 90 -10.38 -2.17 6.78
CA THR A 90 -9.34 -1.52 7.58
C THR A 90 -9.82 -1.39 9.02
N GLU A 91 -9.09 -2.00 9.93
CA GLU A 91 -9.21 -1.81 11.36
C GLU A 91 -8.17 -0.78 11.81
N GLN A 92 -8.60 0.24 12.55
CA GLN A 92 -7.74 1.30 13.02
C GLN A 92 -7.95 1.60 14.49
N TRP A 93 -6.85 1.68 15.22
CA TRP A 93 -6.75 2.18 16.58
C TRP A 93 -6.01 3.50 16.59
N ASN A 94 -6.52 4.48 17.32
CA ASN A 94 -5.84 5.76 17.52
C ASN A 94 -5.83 6.12 18.99
N ALA A 95 -4.72 6.67 19.45
CA ALA A 95 -4.57 7.31 20.74
C ALA A 95 -3.95 8.69 20.54
N GLY A 96 -4.61 9.73 21.01
CA GLY A 96 -4.19 11.12 20.85
C GLY A 96 -4.15 11.86 22.17
N LEU A 97 -3.19 12.75 22.32
CA LEU A 97 -3.00 13.62 23.46
C LEU A 97 -2.88 15.07 22.97
N ASP A 98 -3.80 15.92 23.42
CA ASP A 98 -3.78 17.36 23.15
C ASP A 98 -3.47 18.11 24.45
N LEU A 99 -2.40 18.88 24.43
CA LEU A 99 -1.95 19.71 25.55
C LEU A 99 -1.88 21.17 25.13
N GLY A 100 -2.37 22.05 25.98
CA GLY A 100 -2.25 23.49 25.85
C GLY A 100 -1.62 24.08 27.10
N PHE A 101 -0.71 25.01 26.92
CA PHE A 101 0.00 25.68 28.01
C PHE A 101 0.00 27.21 27.83
N PHE A 102 -0.02 27.92 28.96
CA PHE A 102 0.10 29.39 29.01
C PHE A 102 -0.95 30.08 28.13
N GLU A 103 -2.23 29.86 28.43
CA GLU A 103 -3.36 30.40 27.65
C GLU A 103 -3.27 30.01 26.15
N ASP A 104 -2.94 28.73 25.87
CA ASP A 104 -2.78 28.19 24.52
C ASP A 104 -1.63 28.81 23.70
N ARG A 105 -0.68 29.48 24.35
CA ARG A 105 0.53 29.95 23.65
C ARG A 105 1.43 28.84 23.17
N ILE A 106 1.38 27.68 23.82
CA ILE A 106 2.06 26.47 23.41
C ILE A 106 1.01 25.38 23.31
N LYS A 107 0.86 24.78 22.13
CA LYS A 107 -0.01 23.62 21.90
C LYS A 107 0.81 22.46 21.40
N VAL A 108 0.59 21.30 21.99
CA VAL A 108 1.22 20.04 21.61
C VAL A 108 0.12 19.04 21.32
N THR A 109 0.14 18.47 20.13
CA THR A 109 -0.71 17.36 19.75
C THR A 109 0.18 16.16 19.41
N ALA A 110 -0.03 15.04 20.09
CA ALA A 110 0.67 13.80 19.86
C ALA A 110 -0.35 12.70 19.53
N ASP A 111 -0.20 12.09 18.39
CA ASP A 111 -1.08 11.02 17.92
C ASP A 111 -0.28 9.75 17.62
N TRP A 112 -0.81 8.63 18.08
CA TRP A 112 -0.33 7.31 17.73
C TRP A 112 -1.46 6.55 17.04
N TYR A 113 -1.12 5.81 16.00
CA TYR A 113 -2.08 4.98 15.30
C TYR A 113 -1.50 3.61 14.93
N ASP A 114 -2.39 2.62 14.86
CA ASP A 114 -2.14 1.28 14.33
C ASP A 114 -3.30 0.90 13.40
N LYS A 115 -3.00 0.74 12.14
CA LYS A 115 -3.95 0.50 11.06
C LYS A 115 -3.61 -0.80 10.36
N VAL A 116 -4.55 -1.74 10.33
CA VAL A 116 -4.43 -3.02 9.65
C VAL A 116 -5.49 -3.13 8.57
N THR A 117 -5.08 -3.19 7.32
CA THR A 117 -5.96 -3.46 6.18
C THR A 117 -5.87 -4.92 5.81
N ARG A 118 -7.02 -5.57 5.71
CA ARG A 118 -7.19 -7.00 5.37
C ARG A 118 -8.04 -7.12 4.10
N ASP A 119 -7.96 -8.28 3.46
CA ASP A 119 -8.74 -8.59 2.27
C ASP A 119 -8.52 -7.56 1.14
N LEU A 120 -7.26 -7.14 0.94
CA LEU A 120 -6.89 -6.22 -0.13
C LEU A 120 -7.37 -6.75 -1.47
N LEU A 121 -8.00 -5.89 -2.26
CA LEU A 121 -8.47 -6.21 -3.61
C LEU A 121 -7.31 -6.04 -4.61
N LEU A 122 -6.69 -7.14 -4.98
CA LEU A 122 -5.54 -7.16 -5.88
C LEU A 122 -5.75 -8.17 -7.02
N TYR A 123 -5.18 -7.85 -8.19
CA TYR A 123 -5.04 -8.82 -9.25
C TYR A 123 -3.89 -9.78 -8.91
N ALA A 124 -4.21 -11.06 -8.80
CA ALA A 124 -3.24 -12.13 -8.62
C ALA A 124 -3.02 -12.86 -9.94
N LEU A 125 -1.78 -13.23 -10.21
CA LEU A 125 -1.45 -14.16 -11.30
C LEU A 125 -2.07 -15.52 -11.01
N LEU A 126 -2.70 -16.10 -12.00
CA LEU A 126 -3.36 -17.39 -11.91
C LEU A 126 -2.52 -18.46 -12.64
N PRO A 127 -2.62 -19.73 -12.24
CA PRO A 127 -2.04 -20.80 -13.01
C PRO A 127 -2.59 -20.83 -14.44
N ALA A 128 -1.74 -21.10 -15.43
CA ALA A 128 -2.15 -21.16 -16.83
C ALA A 128 -3.28 -22.17 -17.09
N SER A 129 -3.40 -23.20 -16.25
CA SER A 129 -4.50 -24.19 -16.29
C SER A 129 -5.88 -23.59 -16.01
N SER A 130 -5.96 -22.39 -15.43
CA SER A 130 -7.24 -21.68 -15.22
C SER A 130 -7.81 -21.08 -16.50
N GLY A 131 -7.01 -20.94 -17.55
CA GLY A 131 -7.36 -20.23 -18.77
C GLY A 131 -7.32 -18.70 -18.67
N PHE A 132 -6.92 -18.17 -17.52
CA PHE A 132 -6.81 -16.74 -17.26
C PHE A 132 -5.41 -16.38 -16.77
N GLU A 133 -4.90 -15.24 -17.18
CA GLU A 133 -3.60 -14.76 -16.76
C GLU A 133 -3.64 -14.22 -15.31
N GLN A 134 -4.73 -13.54 -14.97
CA GLN A 134 -4.92 -12.93 -13.65
C GLN A 134 -6.39 -12.87 -13.25
N GLY A 135 -6.65 -12.76 -11.96
CA GLY A 135 -7.99 -12.59 -11.40
C GLY A 135 -7.99 -11.66 -10.20
N MET A 136 -9.11 -10.97 -10.01
CA MET A 136 -9.33 -10.13 -8.82
C MET A 136 -9.64 -10.99 -7.62
N LEU A 137 -8.81 -10.91 -6.59
CA LEU A 137 -8.94 -11.67 -5.36
C LEU A 137 -8.82 -10.75 -4.13
N ASN A 138 -9.46 -11.15 -3.03
CA ASN A 138 -9.21 -10.56 -1.72
C ASN A 138 -8.00 -11.22 -1.08
N ILE A 139 -6.85 -10.63 -1.28
CA ILE A 139 -5.57 -11.19 -0.85
C ILE A 139 -4.70 -10.10 -0.26
N GLY A 140 -3.94 -10.52 0.73
CA GLY A 140 -2.99 -9.61 1.35
C GLY A 140 -3.53 -8.89 2.59
N LYS A 141 -2.58 -8.59 3.44
CA LYS A 141 -2.78 -7.91 4.70
C LYS A 141 -1.60 -7.00 4.97
N ILE A 142 -1.89 -5.73 5.22
CA ILE A 142 -0.86 -4.70 5.46
C ILE A 142 -1.15 -4.01 6.77
N ARG A 143 -0.09 -3.73 7.53
CA ARG A 143 -0.14 -2.93 8.75
C ARG A 143 0.63 -1.64 8.55
N ASN A 144 0.01 -0.53 8.94
CA ASN A 144 0.65 0.77 9.07
C ASN A 144 0.50 1.23 10.51
N ARG A 145 1.60 1.59 11.14
CA ARG A 145 1.57 2.20 12.48
C ARG A 145 2.52 3.37 12.51
N GLY A 146 2.16 4.38 13.26
CA GLY A 146 2.96 5.58 13.31
C GLY A 146 2.69 6.40 14.54
N PHE A 147 3.48 7.45 14.61
CA PHE A 147 3.40 8.49 15.62
C PHE A 147 3.54 9.83 14.92
N GLU A 148 2.68 10.78 15.29
CA GLU A 148 2.67 12.12 14.76
C GLU A 148 2.74 13.11 15.93
N LEU A 149 3.57 14.14 15.80
CA LEU A 149 3.71 15.19 16.77
C LEU A 149 3.59 16.54 16.08
N THR A 150 2.68 17.36 16.59
CA THR A 150 2.51 18.76 16.16
C THR A 150 2.78 19.67 17.35
N LEU A 151 3.61 20.67 17.14
CA LEU A 151 3.89 21.73 18.10
C LEU A 151 3.53 23.09 17.47
N GLU A 152 2.64 23.80 18.11
CA GLU A 152 2.29 25.17 17.73
C GLU A 152 2.64 26.12 18.87
N THR A 153 3.30 27.23 18.53
CA THR A 153 3.70 28.26 19.53
C THR A 153 3.37 29.66 19.06
N VAL A 154 2.90 30.47 19.98
CA VAL A 154 2.79 31.91 19.80
C VAL A 154 3.98 32.55 20.52
N ASN A 155 5.05 32.81 19.77
CA ASN A 155 6.33 33.32 20.33
C ASN A 155 6.22 34.75 20.79
N VAL A 156 5.64 35.61 19.95
CA VAL A 156 5.42 37.01 20.23
C VAL A 156 3.99 37.39 19.87
N LYS A 157 3.31 38.07 20.75
CA LYS A 157 1.98 38.64 20.50
C LYS A 157 1.91 40.04 21.11
N THR A 158 1.96 41.02 20.25
CA THR A 158 1.77 42.45 20.62
C THR A 158 0.55 43.00 19.87
N ARG A 159 0.19 44.25 20.13
CA ARG A 159 -0.95 44.89 19.45
C ARG A 159 -0.71 45.07 17.95
N GLN A 160 0.54 45.17 17.49
CA GLN A 160 0.91 45.46 16.11
C GLN A 160 1.66 44.31 15.43
N PHE A 161 2.13 43.32 16.19
CA PHE A 161 2.95 42.24 15.66
C PHE A 161 2.63 40.92 16.35
N GLN A 162 2.44 39.87 15.57
CA GLN A 162 2.31 38.50 16.05
C GLN A 162 3.25 37.59 15.28
N TRP A 163 4.02 36.78 16.02
CA TRP A 163 4.84 35.74 15.49
C TRP A 163 4.45 34.41 16.12
N SER A 164 4.05 33.45 15.28
CA SER A 164 3.75 32.07 15.66
C SER A 164 4.59 31.10 14.83
N THR A 165 4.88 29.94 15.41
CA THR A 165 5.61 28.85 14.76
C THR A 165 4.77 27.59 14.85
N SER A 166 4.71 26.82 13.75
CA SER A 166 4.13 25.48 13.71
C SER A 166 5.18 24.51 13.21
N PHE A 167 5.36 23.42 13.93
CA PHE A 167 6.26 22.32 13.58
C PHE A 167 5.49 21.02 13.65
N ASN A 168 5.65 20.17 12.65
CA ASN A 168 5.12 18.81 12.67
C ASN A 168 6.18 17.79 12.26
N ILE A 169 6.10 16.62 12.85
CA ILE A 169 6.92 15.46 12.48
C ILE A 169 6.07 14.19 12.56
N ALA A 170 6.20 13.32 11.55
CA ALA A 170 5.49 12.07 11.48
C ALA A 170 6.46 10.91 11.21
N PHE A 171 6.25 9.82 11.92
CA PHE A 171 6.96 8.56 11.73
C PHE A 171 5.94 7.50 11.37
N ASN A 172 6.06 6.92 10.18
CA ASN A 172 5.22 5.81 9.74
C ASN A 172 6.08 4.60 9.43
N ARG A 173 5.62 3.43 9.85
CA ARG A 173 6.20 2.13 9.50
C ARG A 173 5.13 1.24 8.93
N ASN A 174 5.29 0.85 7.67
CA ASN A 174 4.42 -0.11 7.06
C ASN A 174 5.05 -1.51 7.03
N ARG A 175 4.22 -2.56 7.04
CA ARG A 175 4.65 -3.94 6.98
C ARG A 175 3.58 -4.80 6.30
N ILE A 176 4.00 -5.63 5.37
CA ILE A 176 3.15 -6.67 4.80
C ILE A 176 3.04 -7.80 5.83
N LEU A 177 1.81 -8.16 6.22
CA LEU A 177 1.53 -9.23 7.17
C LEU A 177 1.19 -10.55 6.49
N GLY A 178 0.74 -10.50 5.24
CA GLY A 178 0.41 -11.66 4.43
C GLY A 178 0.16 -11.25 2.98
N LEU A 179 0.39 -12.16 2.08
CA LEU A 179 0.06 -12.11 0.65
C LEU A 179 -0.87 -13.27 0.31
N VAL A 180 -0.92 -13.68 -0.95
CA VAL A 180 -1.65 -14.88 -1.39
C VAL A 180 -1.11 -16.12 -0.67
N ASP A 181 -1.96 -17.08 -0.36
CA ASP A 181 -1.57 -18.34 0.24
C ASP A 181 -0.46 -19.03 -0.59
N GLY A 182 0.62 -19.37 0.10
CA GLY A 182 1.81 -19.99 -0.51
C GLY A 182 2.79 -19.01 -1.17
N GLN A 183 2.48 -17.70 -1.23
CA GLN A 183 3.39 -16.68 -1.76
C GLN A 183 3.95 -15.80 -0.64
N ASN A 184 5.26 -15.75 -0.54
CA ASN A 184 5.95 -14.86 0.40
C ASN A 184 6.41 -13.54 -0.22
N THR A 185 6.37 -13.46 -1.55
CA THR A 185 6.83 -12.29 -2.32
C THR A 185 5.90 -12.00 -3.48
N LEU A 186 5.73 -10.73 -3.79
CA LEU A 186 5.06 -10.23 -4.98
C LEU A 186 5.98 -9.22 -5.66
N GLN A 187 6.31 -9.49 -6.91
CA GLN A 187 7.08 -8.58 -7.75
C GLN A 187 6.13 -7.73 -8.58
N SER A 188 6.46 -6.47 -8.78
CA SER A 188 5.68 -5.55 -9.61
C SER A 188 6.58 -4.78 -10.57
N SER A 189 6.07 -4.58 -11.78
CA SER A 189 6.68 -3.75 -12.80
C SER A 189 5.99 -2.39 -12.85
N VAL A 190 6.74 -1.38 -13.31
CA VAL A 190 6.20 -0.07 -13.68
C VAL A 190 6.34 0.07 -15.17
N SER A 191 5.22 0.16 -15.84
CA SER A 191 5.18 0.29 -17.31
C SER A 191 5.33 1.76 -17.72
N TRP A 192 6.53 2.31 -17.65
CA TRP A 192 6.82 3.69 -18.07
C TRP A 192 7.57 3.75 -19.40
N GLU A 193 8.29 2.69 -19.77
CA GLU A 193 9.01 2.59 -21.02
C GLU A 193 9.14 1.12 -21.45
N THR A 194 8.99 0.85 -22.74
CA THR A 194 8.99 -0.50 -23.33
C THR A 194 10.26 -1.31 -23.02
N ARG A 195 11.40 -0.63 -22.86
CA ARG A 195 12.67 -1.27 -22.51
C ARG A 195 12.71 -1.91 -21.13
N PHE A 196 11.86 -1.44 -20.21
CA PHE A 196 11.81 -1.90 -18.82
C PHE A 196 10.59 -2.77 -18.50
N ASN A 197 9.73 -3.05 -19.46
CA ASN A 197 8.50 -3.82 -19.24
C ASN A 197 8.74 -5.26 -18.78
N SER A 198 9.92 -5.82 -19.04
CA SER A 198 10.32 -7.16 -18.58
C SER A 198 11.03 -7.15 -17.22
N GLN A 199 11.25 -6.00 -16.62
CA GLN A 199 11.91 -5.87 -15.35
C GLN A 199 10.90 -5.68 -14.22
N PHE A 200 11.19 -6.28 -13.07
CA PHE A 200 10.41 -6.14 -11.85
C PHE A 200 11.22 -5.33 -10.82
N PRO A 201 11.27 -3.99 -10.94
CA PRO A 201 12.12 -3.15 -10.09
C PRO A 201 11.62 -3.01 -8.67
N TYR A 202 10.46 -3.58 -8.35
CA TYR A 202 9.89 -3.53 -7.01
C TYR A 202 9.49 -4.91 -6.52
N ILE A 203 9.72 -5.15 -5.23
CA ILE A 203 9.31 -6.36 -4.53
C ILE A 203 8.54 -6.02 -3.26
N SER A 204 7.49 -6.76 -3.03
CA SER A 204 6.73 -6.77 -1.79
C SER A 204 6.91 -8.14 -1.13
N GLN A 205 7.45 -8.17 0.09
CA GLN A 205 7.76 -9.41 0.82
C GLN A 205 7.08 -9.41 2.19
N VAL A 206 6.53 -10.54 2.59
CA VAL A 206 5.92 -10.71 3.92
C VAL A 206 6.95 -10.37 5.00
N GLY A 207 6.53 -9.54 5.96
CA GLY A 207 7.36 -9.06 7.05
C GLY A 207 8.18 -7.81 6.73
N LYS A 208 8.22 -7.36 5.48
CA LYS A 208 8.95 -6.18 5.00
C LYS A 208 8.00 -5.04 4.60
N PRO A 209 8.50 -3.82 4.38
CA PRO A 209 7.71 -2.74 3.80
C PRO A 209 7.20 -3.07 2.40
N THR A 210 6.14 -2.38 1.96
CA THR A 210 5.64 -2.46 0.58
C THR A 210 6.56 -1.72 -0.37
N GLY A 211 6.70 -2.24 -1.60
CA GLY A 211 7.35 -1.51 -2.70
C GLY A 211 8.84 -1.26 -2.49
N MET A 212 9.55 -2.20 -1.89
CA MET A 212 11.01 -2.12 -1.82
C MET A 212 11.61 -2.21 -3.22
N MET A 213 12.65 -1.43 -3.46
CA MET A 213 13.43 -1.56 -4.68
C MET A 213 14.08 -2.95 -4.74
N TYR A 214 14.00 -3.56 -5.92
CA TYR A 214 14.53 -4.87 -6.20
C TYR A 214 15.34 -4.84 -7.49
N GLY A 215 16.52 -5.43 -7.48
CA GLY A 215 17.36 -5.46 -8.65
C GLY A 215 18.69 -6.12 -8.38
N PHE A 216 19.55 -6.07 -9.36
CA PHE A 216 20.91 -6.59 -9.27
C PHE A 216 21.82 -5.56 -8.62
N ILE A 217 22.73 -6.03 -7.78
CA ILE A 217 23.84 -5.24 -7.29
C ILE A 217 24.97 -5.38 -8.31
N TYR A 218 25.50 -4.26 -8.77
CA TYR A 218 26.66 -4.26 -9.64
C TYR A 218 27.90 -4.73 -8.87
N ASP A 219 28.48 -5.86 -9.28
CA ASP A 219 29.64 -6.50 -8.66
C ASP A 219 30.91 -6.38 -9.51
N GLY A 220 30.91 -5.45 -10.45
CA GLY A 220 32.04 -5.21 -11.35
C GLY A 220 31.83 -5.79 -12.75
N THR A 221 32.86 -5.59 -13.59
CA THR A 221 32.93 -6.13 -14.94
C THR A 221 33.72 -7.44 -14.95
N TYR A 222 33.50 -8.23 -15.98
CA TYR A 222 34.36 -9.40 -16.24
C TYR A 222 35.77 -8.96 -16.48
N LYS A 223 36.73 -9.70 -15.96
CA LYS A 223 38.15 -9.49 -16.18
C LYS A 223 38.68 -10.56 -17.16
N ALA A 224 39.86 -10.36 -17.69
CA ALA A 224 40.48 -11.33 -18.59
C ALA A 224 40.64 -12.72 -17.92
N GLU A 225 40.90 -12.76 -16.62
CA GLU A 225 41.04 -13.96 -15.81
C GLU A 225 39.73 -14.76 -15.64
N ASP A 226 38.59 -14.16 -15.94
CA ASP A 226 37.28 -14.83 -15.89
C ASP A 226 37.02 -15.68 -17.13
N PHE A 227 37.89 -15.63 -18.14
CA PHE A 227 37.77 -16.36 -19.41
C PHE A 227 38.96 -17.30 -19.61
N ASP A 228 38.69 -18.47 -20.20
CA ASP A 228 39.73 -19.38 -20.67
C ASP A 228 40.38 -18.89 -21.98
N ASP A 229 41.42 -19.59 -22.43
CA ASP A 229 42.12 -19.28 -23.68
C ASP A 229 41.24 -19.38 -24.95
N LYS A 230 40.04 -19.95 -24.82
CA LYS A 230 39.04 -20.04 -25.89
C LYS A 230 37.94 -19.00 -25.79
N GLY A 231 38.02 -18.09 -24.80
CA GLY A 231 37.04 -17.06 -24.57
C GLY A 231 35.75 -17.51 -23.87
N ASN A 232 35.72 -18.71 -23.27
CA ASN A 232 34.59 -19.17 -22.44
C ASN A 232 34.80 -18.75 -20.99
N LEU A 233 33.70 -18.56 -20.25
CA LEU A 233 33.79 -18.30 -18.82
C LEU A 233 34.37 -19.51 -18.08
N VAL A 234 35.33 -19.24 -17.21
CA VAL A 234 35.98 -20.27 -16.37
C VAL A 234 34.93 -20.87 -15.41
N SER A 235 35.06 -22.17 -15.10
CA SER A 235 34.17 -22.87 -14.19
C SER A 235 34.10 -22.17 -12.83
N GLY A 236 32.88 -21.86 -12.37
CA GLY A 236 32.63 -21.13 -11.11
C GLY A 236 32.45 -19.63 -11.28
N VAL A 237 32.78 -19.06 -12.45
CA VAL A 237 32.42 -17.68 -12.76
C VAL A 237 30.97 -17.67 -13.25
N PRO A 238 30.06 -16.92 -12.61
CA PRO A 238 28.67 -16.87 -13.05
C PRO A 238 28.58 -16.24 -14.42
N SER A 239 27.67 -16.75 -15.26
CA SER A 239 27.41 -16.21 -16.61
C SER A 239 26.86 -14.77 -16.55
N PHE A 240 26.60 -14.29 -15.35
CA PHE A 240 26.09 -12.96 -15.08
C PHE A 240 26.66 -12.48 -13.72
N LYS A 241 27.44 -11.39 -13.72
CA LYS A 241 27.95 -10.79 -12.48
C LYS A 241 26.88 -9.84 -11.92
N GLY A 242 26.29 -10.22 -10.82
CA GLY A 242 25.32 -9.45 -10.05
C GLY A 242 24.52 -10.34 -9.10
N ASN A 243 24.27 -9.86 -7.92
CA ASN A 243 23.41 -10.53 -6.95
C ASN A 243 22.04 -9.84 -6.93
N ALA A 244 20.98 -10.64 -6.96
CA ALA A 244 19.65 -10.12 -6.64
C ALA A 244 19.56 -9.85 -5.14
N MET A 245 19.10 -8.68 -4.76
CA MET A 245 18.72 -8.33 -3.37
C MET A 245 17.37 -8.90 -3.00
#